data_21332f8ccefe5557b5f38c04f7c74ae1
#
_entry.id   21332f8ccefe5557b5f38c04f7c74ae1
#
_cell.length_a   1.000
_cell.length_b   1.000
_cell.length_c   1.000
_cell.angle_alpha   90.00
_cell.angle_beta   90.00
_cell.angle_gamma   90.00
#
_symmetry.space_group_name_H-M   'P 1'
#
loop_
_entity.id
_entity.type
_entity.pdbx_description
1 polymer ?
#
loop_
_entity_poly.entity_id
_entity_poly.type
_entity_poly.pdbx_seq_one_letter_code
_entity_poly.pdbx_strand_id
1 'polypeptide(L)'
;MSAPVAGAPGPTAVAAPGAVRALVPSWSRRGIALAIDTVAVYGVPALISMGVTGTTTVAPAGLVVSVVLLLIDLVIVQGITGQSLGKWAAAIAVVDPDSRQPVGIVRAAVRTVVSIFTIVVFLVVVLYDFQRLTTRGTRLCDSAARTVVVPAAERQPRSP
;
A
#
# COMPACT_ATOMS: atom_id res chain seq x y z
N MET A 1 16.28 0.70 -54.29
CA MET A 1 16.63 0.07 -53.00
C MET A 1 15.66 0.60 -51.96
N SER A 2 14.60 -0.17 -51.67
CA SER A 2 13.58 0.24 -50.67
C SER A 2 13.97 -0.33 -49.30
N ALA A 3 14.08 0.55 -48.30
CA ALA A 3 14.37 0.17 -46.94
C ALA A 3 13.17 -0.59 -46.32
N PRO A 4 13.39 -1.61 -45.49
CA PRO A 4 12.31 -2.32 -44.80
C PRO A 4 11.68 -1.41 -43.74
N VAL A 5 10.35 -1.32 -43.78
CA VAL A 5 9.52 -0.64 -42.78
C VAL A 5 9.63 -1.46 -41.49
N ALA A 6 10.13 -0.82 -40.42
CA ALA A 6 10.18 -1.43 -39.07
C ALA A 6 8.74 -1.80 -38.63
N GLY A 7 8.52 -3.07 -38.36
CA GLY A 7 7.24 -3.62 -37.94
C GLY A 7 6.73 -2.93 -36.67
N ALA A 8 5.47 -2.56 -36.68
CA ALA A 8 4.77 -2.04 -35.51
C ALA A 8 4.89 -3.05 -34.33
N PRO A 9 5.08 -2.57 -33.09
CA PRO A 9 5.08 -3.47 -31.93
C PRO A 9 3.74 -4.23 -31.88
N GLY A 10 3.84 -5.55 -31.92
CA GLY A 10 2.68 -6.42 -31.84
C GLY A 10 1.91 -6.20 -30.54
N PRO A 11 0.63 -6.63 -30.47
CA PRO A 11 -0.22 -6.44 -29.29
C PRO A 11 0.49 -7.01 -28.06
N THR A 12 0.68 -6.16 -27.07
CA THR A 12 1.26 -6.52 -25.75
C THR A 12 0.55 -7.75 -25.22
N ALA A 13 1.25 -8.86 -25.16
CA ALA A 13 0.72 -10.12 -24.65
C ALA A 13 0.14 -9.88 -23.26
N VAL A 14 -1.17 -10.03 -23.12
CA VAL A 14 -1.86 -10.01 -21.83
C VAL A 14 -1.21 -11.09 -20.97
N ALA A 15 -0.49 -10.69 -19.93
CA ALA A 15 0.23 -11.61 -19.07
C ALA A 15 -0.74 -12.68 -18.55
N ALA A 16 -0.40 -13.94 -18.72
CA ALA A 16 -1.22 -15.06 -18.27
C ALA A 16 -1.60 -14.88 -16.78
N PRO A 17 -2.81 -15.26 -16.37
CA PRO A 17 -3.29 -15.07 -14.97
C PRO A 17 -2.33 -15.63 -13.91
N GLY A 18 -1.54 -16.65 -14.24
CA GLY A 18 -0.51 -17.22 -13.38
C GLY A 18 0.71 -16.31 -13.18
N ALA A 19 1.10 -15.50 -14.17
CA ALA A 19 2.23 -14.59 -14.06
C ALA A 19 1.95 -13.44 -13.08
N VAL A 20 0.72 -12.94 -13.05
CA VAL A 20 0.30 -11.90 -12.09
C VAL A 20 0.35 -12.43 -10.65
N ARG A 21 0.02 -13.70 -10.44
CA ARG A 21 0.01 -14.32 -9.11
C ARG A 21 1.43 -14.50 -8.54
N ALA A 22 2.43 -14.73 -9.39
CA ALA A 22 3.83 -14.85 -8.97
C ALA A 22 4.42 -13.51 -8.49
N LEU A 23 3.84 -12.38 -8.88
CA LEU A 23 4.30 -11.03 -8.55
C LEU A 23 3.69 -10.47 -7.25
N VAL A 24 2.67 -11.14 -6.70
CA VAL A 24 2.00 -10.65 -5.48
C VAL A 24 2.88 -10.93 -4.26
N PRO A 25 3.28 -9.89 -3.49
CA PRO A 25 4.09 -10.06 -2.30
C PRO A 25 3.40 -10.96 -1.28
N SER A 26 4.19 -11.80 -0.61
CA SER A 26 3.70 -12.72 0.42
C SER A 26 2.93 -11.99 1.52
N TRP A 27 1.99 -12.68 2.13
CA TRP A 27 1.18 -12.16 3.22
C TRP A 27 2.03 -11.64 4.39
N SER A 28 3.13 -12.34 4.70
CA SER A 28 4.09 -11.95 5.73
C SER A 28 4.72 -10.58 5.47
N ARG A 29 5.15 -10.27 4.24
CA ARG A 29 5.69 -8.95 3.90
C ARG A 29 4.68 -7.83 4.11
N ARG A 30 3.41 -8.06 3.79
CA ARG A 30 2.33 -7.09 4.02
C ARG A 30 2.04 -6.91 5.51
N GLY A 31 2.10 -7.99 6.30
CA GLY A 31 1.96 -7.95 7.76
C GLY A 31 3.11 -7.21 8.42
N ILE A 32 4.35 -7.45 8.01
CA ILE A 32 5.53 -6.74 8.49
C ILE A 32 5.42 -5.23 8.16
N ALA A 33 5.03 -4.87 6.94
CA ALA A 33 4.82 -3.47 6.57
C ALA A 33 3.79 -2.79 7.49
N LEU A 34 2.66 -3.44 7.74
CA LEU A 34 1.63 -2.92 8.65
C LEU A 34 2.14 -2.79 10.09
N ALA A 35 2.89 -3.78 10.59
CA ALA A 35 3.47 -3.73 11.92
C ALA A 35 4.44 -2.56 12.07
N ILE A 36 5.30 -2.33 11.09
CA ILE A 36 6.25 -1.20 11.09
C ILE A 36 5.49 0.14 11.05
N ASP A 37 4.49 0.30 10.18
CA ASP A 37 3.66 1.51 10.11
C ASP A 37 2.97 1.76 11.46
N THR A 38 2.43 0.70 12.10
CA THR A 38 1.78 0.79 13.41
C THR A 38 2.76 1.20 14.51
N VAL A 39 3.94 0.58 14.57
CA VAL A 39 4.98 0.93 15.55
C VAL A 39 5.48 2.36 15.33
N ALA A 40 5.69 2.79 14.11
CA ALA A 40 6.11 4.16 13.82
C ALA A 40 5.07 5.19 14.29
N VAL A 41 3.80 4.92 14.05
CA VAL A 41 2.70 5.85 14.35
C VAL A 41 2.34 5.91 15.84
N TYR A 42 2.34 4.78 16.54
CA TYR A 42 1.96 4.71 17.94
C TYR A 42 3.15 4.59 18.88
N GLY A 43 4.19 3.87 18.48
CA GLY A 43 5.38 3.63 19.31
C GLY A 43 6.22 4.88 19.51
N VAL A 44 6.45 5.66 18.45
CA VAL A 44 7.25 6.89 18.57
C VAL A 44 6.61 7.93 19.47
N PRO A 45 5.31 8.29 19.34
CA PRO A 45 4.64 9.19 20.28
C PRO A 45 4.60 8.64 21.73
N ALA A 46 4.44 7.32 21.91
CA ALA A 46 4.47 6.71 23.22
C ALA A 46 5.84 6.84 23.90
N LEU A 47 6.92 6.61 23.13
CA LEU A 47 8.30 6.79 23.63
C LEU A 47 8.60 8.25 23.97
N ILE A 48 8.13 9.20 23.16
CA ILE A 48 8.27 10.63 23.44
C ILE A 48 7.49 10.99 24.72
N SER A 49 6.25 10.50 24.87
CA SER A 49 5.45 10.72 26.08
C SER A 49 6.15 10.15 27.31
N MET A 50 6.72 8.95 27.22
CA MET A 50 7.47 8.34 28.32
C MET A 50 8.69 9.18 28.72
N GLY A 51 9.43 9.71 27.75
CA GLY A 51 10.57 10.58 28.01
C GLY A 51 10.21 11.92 28.65
N VAL A 52 9.03 12.47 28.31
CA VAL A 52 8.59 13.79 28.80
C VAL A 52 7.77 13.72 30.09
N THR A 53 6.88 12.73 30.21
CA THR A 53 5.91 12.65 31.31
C THR A 53 6.13 11.45 32.25
N GLY A 54 7.09 10.57 31.92
CA GLY A 54 7.33 9.33 32.66
C GLY A 54 6.24 8.26 32.49
N THR A 55 5.27 8.49 31.58
CA THR A 55 4.16 7.55 31.35
C THR A 55 4.13 7.09 29.88
N THR A 56 3.67 5.86 29.67
CA THR A 56 3.43 5.32 28.31
C THR A 56 2.07 5.74 27.74
N THR A 57 1.26 6.44 28.53
CA THR A 57 -0.06 6.91 28.11
C THR A 57 0.12 8.10 27.17
N VAL A 58 -0.23 7.91 25.92
CA VAL A 58 -0.20 9.00 24.95
C VAL A 58 -1.33 9.98 25.27
N ALA A 59 -0.97 11.23 25.57
CA ALA A 59 -1.96 12.27 25.79
C ALA A 59 -2.89 12.42 24.54
N PRO A 60 -4.14 12.89 24.71
CA PRO A 60 -5.07 13.05 23.57
C PRO A 60 -4.49 13.86 22.41
N ALA A 61 -3.67 14.88 22.69
CA ALA A 61 -2.97 15.64 21.68
C ALA A 61 -1.95 14.77 20.89
N GLY A 62 -1.22 13.89 21.58
CA GLY A 62 -0.30 12.96 20.95
C GLY A 62 -1.03 11.95 20.05
N LEU A 63 -2.22 11.49 20.43
CA LEU A 63 -3.06 10.63 19.60
C LEU A 63 -3.49 11.35 18.31
N VAL A 64 -3.92 12.61 18.41
CA VAL A 64 -4.28 13.43 17.24
C VAL A 64 -3.09 13.58 16.30
N VAL A 65 -1.91 13.91 16.82
CA VAL A 65 -0.68 14.01 16.03
C VAL A 65 -0.37 12.67 15.36
N SER A 66 -0.48 11.54 16.06
CA SER A 66 -0.26 10.20 15.50
C SER A 66 -1.21 9.91 14.35
N VAL A 67 -2.49 10.22 14.49
CA VAL A 67 -3.50 10.02 13.42
C VAL A 67 -3.19 10.91 12.21
N VAL A 68 -2.80 12.17 12.43
CA VAL A 68 -2.43 13.08 11.34
C VAL A 68 -1.19 12.56 10.59
N LEU A 69 -0.15 12.14 11.30
CA LEU A 69 1.05 11.57 10.70
C LEU A 69 0.74 10.28 9.91
N LEU A 70 -0.13 9.42 10.45
CA LEU A 70 -0.59 8.22 9.76
C LEU A 70 -1.32 8.56 8.45
N LEU A 71 -2.20 9.54 8.47
CA LEU A 71 -2.91 9.96 7.28
C LEU A 71 -1.97 10.60 6.25
N ILE A 72 -0.99 11.38 6.68
CA ILE A 72 0.04 11.93 5.79
C ILE A 72 0.81 10.77 5.14
N ASP A 73 1.28 9.79 5.90
CA ASP A 73 2.05 8.65 5.36
C ASP A 73 1.20 7.78 4.42
N LEU A 74 -0.01 7.40 4.83
CA LEU A 74 -0.85 6.48 4.05
C LEU A 74 -1.55 7.14 2.86
N VAL A 75 -1.76 8.45 2.86
CA VAL A 75 -2.48 9.14 1.78
C VAL A 75 -1.51 9.94 0.91
N ILE A 76 -0.71 10.82 1.51
CA ILE A 76 0.15 11.73 0.75
C ILE A 76 1.42 10.99 0.30
N VAL A 77 2.20 10.45 1.23
CA VAL A 77 3.46 9.79 0.90
C VAL A 77 3.20 8.58 0.01
N GLN A 78 2.28 7.70 0.40
CA GLN A 78 1.93 6.54 -0.42
C GLN A 78 1.28 6.92 -1.75
N GLY A 79 0.50 7.99 -1.83
CA GLY A 79 -0.11 8.47 -3.08
C GLY A 79 0.93 8.96 -4.08
N ILE A 80 2.00 9.60 -3.62
CA ILE A 80 3.07 10.16 -4.46
C ILE A 80 4.11 9.10 -4.80
N THR A 81 4.57 8.35 -3.79
CA THR A 81 5.68 7.40 -3.92
C THR A 81 5.25 5.96 -4.19
N GLY A 82 3.99 5.62 -3.96
CA GLY A 82 3.49 4.25 -3.95
C GLY A 82 3.86 3.45 -2.70
N GLN A 83 4.53 4.05 -1.72
CA GLN A 83 5.03 3.36 -0.53
C GLN A 83 4.74 4.16 0.72
N SER A 84 4.29 3.51 1.80
CA SER A 84 4.37 4.02 3.18
C SER A 84 5.71 3.63 3.78
N LEU A 85 6.02 4.14 4.95
CA LEU A 85 7.27 3.85 5.66
C LEU A 85 7.47 2.33 5.85
N GLY A 86 6.44 1.62 6.32
CA GLY A 86 6.52 0.16 6.49
C GLY A 86 6.59 -0.59 5.17
N LYS A 87 5.92 -0.10 4.12
CA LYS A 87 6.00 -0.70 2.77
C LYS A 87 7.39 -0.53 2.15
N TRP A 88 8.01 0.61 2.39
CA TRP A 88 9.39 0.85 1.98
C TRP A 88 10.33 -0.14 2.65
N ALA A 89 10.23 -0.33 3.98
CA ALA A 89 11.03 -1.30 4.73
C ALA A 89 10.79 -2.76 4.31
N ALA A 90 9.55 -3.10 3.91
CA ALA A 90 9.20 -4.43 3.42
C ALA A 90 9.48 -4.64 1.92
N ALA A 91 10.04 -3.64 1.22
CA ALA A 91 10.33 -3.64 -0.21
C ALA A 91 9.09 -3.97 -1.07
N ILE A 92 7.92 -3.39 -0.72
CA ILE A 92 6.67 -3.51 -1.48
C ILE A 92 6.14 -2.12 -1.86
N ALA A 93 5.40 -2.04 -2.96
CA ALA A 93 4.80 -0.79 -3.44
C ALA A 93 3.34 -0.99 -3.86
N VAL A 94 2.57 0.10 -3.81
CA VAL A 94 1.20 0.18 -4.30
C VAL A 94 1.20 0.95 -5.60
N VAL A 95 0.82 0.28 -6.66
CA VAL A 95 0.85 0.83 -8.01
C VAL A 95 -0.49 0.64 -8.72
N ASP A 96 -0.67 1.41 -9.77
CA ASP A 96 -1.75 1.21 -10.73
C ASP A 96 -1.48 -0.08 -11.52
N PRO A 97 -2.48 -0.96 -11.72
CA PRO A 97 -2.27 -2.25 -12.37
C PRO A 97 -1.84 -2.15 -13.83
N ASP A 98 -2.25 -1.09 -14.51
CA ASP A 98 -1.99 -0.92 -15.95
C ASP A 98 -0.68 -0.18 -16.22
N SER A 99 -0.48 0.97 -15.54
CA SER A 99 0.69 1.83 -15.76
C SER A 99 1.90 1.48 -14.89
N ARG A 100 1.73 0.68 -13.83
CA ARG A 100 2.76 0.38 -12.82
C ARG A 100 3.31 1.63 -12.10
N GLN A 101 2.65 2.77 -12.26
CA GLN A 101 3.00 4.03 -11.59
C GLN A 101 2.35 4.13 -10.21
N PRO A 102 2.84 5.02 -9.30
CA PRO A 102 2.17 5.32 -8.05
C PRO A 102 0.72 5.73 -8.27
N VAL A 103 -0.18 5.23 -7.42
CA VAL A 103 -1.64 5.33 -7.60
C VAL A 103 -2.22 6.74 -7.52
N GLY A 104 -1.47 7.70 -7.01
CA GLY A 104 -1.95 9.06 -6.77
C GLY A 104 -2.70 9.21 -5.44
N ILE A 105 -2.80 10.46 -4.97
CA ILE A 105 -3.33 10.79 -3.63
C ILE A 105 -4.79 10.37 -3.49
N VAL A 106 -5.62 10.61 -4.50
CA VAL A 106 -7.07 10.30 -4.43
C VAL A 106 -7.31 8.79 -4.24
N ARG A 107 -6.66 7.95 -5.02
CA ARG A 107 -6.79 6.48 -4.89
C ARG A 107 -6.18 5.97 -3.58
N ALA A 108 -5.09 6.58 -3.12
CA ALA A 108 -4.51 6.28 -1.82
C ALA A 108 -5.48 6.64 -0.68
N ALA A 109 -6.17 7.80 -0.76
CA ALA A 109 -7.20 8.19 0.20
C ALA A 109 -8.37 7.20 0.22
N VAL A 110 -8.95 6.87 -0.94
CA VAL A 110 -10.03 5.87 -1.04
C VAL A 110 -9.61 4.55 -0.41
N ARG A 111 -8.41 4.08 -0.72
CA ARG A 111 -7.86 2.86 -0.15
C ARG A 111 -7.72 2.91 1.37
N THR A 112 -7.23 4.03 1.90
CA THR A 112 -7.08 4.25 3.35
C THR A 112 -8.43 4.27 4.04
N VAL A 113 -9.42 4.99 3.51
CA VAL A 113 -10.79 5.03 4.05
C VAL A 113 -11.42 3.63 4.07
N VAL A 114 -11.35 2.89 2.97
CA VAL A 114 -11.86 1.51 2.91
C VAL A 114 -11.13 0.59 3.89
N SER A 115 -9.83 0.75 4.06
CA SER A 115 -9.05 -0.03 5.04
C SER A 115 -9.47 0.27 6.48
N ILE A 116 -9.66 1.55 6.84
CA ILE A 116 -10.14 1.96 8.17
C ILE A 116 -11.54 1.42 8.40
N PHE A 117 -12.44 1.57 7.42
CA PHE A 117 -13.81 1.03 7.51
C PHE A 117 -13.80 -0.50 7.70
N THR A 118 -12.95 -1.21 6.94
CA THR A 118 -12.76 -2.66 7.09
C THR A 118 -12.32 -3.06 8.49
N ILE A 119 -11.41 -2.27 9.11
CA ILE A 119 -10.96 -2.50 10.49
C ILE A 119 -12.08 -2.24 11.50
N VAL A 120 -12.90 -1.21 11.27
CA VAL A 120 -14.00 -0.82 12.18
C VAL A 120 -15.17 -1.80 12.14
N VAL A 121 -15.53 -2.30 10.98
CA VAL A 121 -16.63 -3.29 10.79
C VAL A 121 -16.21 -4.72 11.14
N PHE A 122 -15.10 -4.86 11.71
CA PHE A 122 -14.35 -5.95 12.28
C PHE A 122 -14.86 -7.41 12.14
N LEU A 123 -14.05 -8.36 12.06
CA LEU A 123 -14.06 -9.82 12.05
C LEU A 123 -14.61 -10.46 10.77
N VAL A 124 -15.86 -10.24 10.38
CA VAL A 124 -16.44 -10.88 9.18
C VAL A 124 -15.79 -10.36 7.92
N VAL A 125 -15.61 -9.02 7.85
CA VAL A 125 -14.97 -8.37 6.68
C VAL A 125 -13.47 -8.67 6.64
N VAL A 126 -12.80 -8.74 7.80
CA VAL A 126 -11.38 -9.11 7.89
C VAL A 126 -11.18 -10.56 7.44
N LEU A 127 -12.03 -11.50 7.88
CA LEU A 127 -11.97 -12.90 7.44
C LEU A 127 -12.24 -13.02 5.94
N TYR A 128 -13.22 -12.28 5.42
CA TYR A 128 -13.51 -12.25 3.98
C TYR A 128 -12.37 -11.63 3.18
N ASP A 129 -11.77 -10.53 3.67
CA ASP A 129 -10.62 -9.89 3.03
C ASP A 129 -9.38 -10.80 3.05
N PHE A 130 -9.16 -11.53 4.15
CA PHE A 130 -8.13 -12.55 4.25
C PHE A 130 -8.33 -13.68 3.22
N GLN A 131 -9.55 -14.20 3.09
CA GLN A 131 -9.88 -15.22 2.11
C GLN A 131 -9.66 -14.71 0.66
N ARG A 132 -10.05 -13.47 0.36
CA ARG A 132 -9.79 -12.86 -0.95
C ARG A 132 -8.30 -12.70 -1.22
N LEU A 133 -7.52 -12.28 -0.23
CA LEU A 133 -6.07 -12.12 -0.37
C LEU A 133 -5.40 -13.47 -0.67
N THR A 134 -5.84 -14.54 -0.02
CA THR A 134 -5.29 -15.89 -0.23
C THR A 134 -5.70 -16.48 -1.58
N THR A 135 -6.93 -16.21 -2.04
CA THR A 135 -7.45 -16.78 -3.29
C THR A 135 -7.17 -15.93 -4.52
N ARG A 136 -7.25 -14.60 -4.41
CA ARG A 136 -7.16 -13.65 -5.53
C ARG A 136 -5.93 -12.74 -5.47
N GLY A 137 -5.19 -12.73 -4.37
CA GLY A 137 -4.02 -11.87 -4.16
C GLY A 137 -4.33 -10.39 -3.95
N THR A 138 -5.60 -9.99 -3.88
CA THR A 138 -6.04 -8.60 -3.71
C THR A 138 -7.02 -8.46 -2.56
N ARG A 139 -6.93 -7.35 -1.81
CA ARG A 139 -7.88 -6.99 -0.76
C ARG A 139 -9.08 -6.21 -1.31
N LEU A 140 -10.12 -6.05 -0.49
CA LEU A 140 -11.26 -5.18 -0.83
C LEU A 140 -10.82 -3.74 -1.10
N CYS A 141 -9.94 -3.19 -0.27
CA CYS A 141 -9.40 -1.84 -0.44
C CYS A 141 -8.61 -1.68 -1.75
N ASP A 142 -7.84 -2.71 -2.15
CA ASP A 142 -7.09 -2.70 -3.40
C ASP A 142 -8.06 -2.70 -4.60
N SER A 143 -9.13 -3.51 -4.52
CA SER A 143 -10.16 -3.58 -5.56
C SER A 143 -10.97 -2.29 -5.65
N ALA A 144 -11.37 -1.69 -4.52
CA ALA A 144 -12.13 -0.45 -4.48
C ALA A 144 -11.32 0.73 -5.06
N ALA A 145 -10.02 0.78 -4.80
CA ALA A 145 -9.13 1.82 -5.30
C ALA A 145 -8.53 1.50 -6.69
N ARG A 146 -8.85 0.34 -7.26
CA ARG A 146 -8.22 -0.19 -8.49
C ARG A 146 -6.71 -0.15 -8.41
N THR A 147 -6.15 -0.81 -7.39
CA THR A 147 -4.72 -0.86 -7.11
C THR A 147 -4.24 -2.29 -6.97
N VAL A 148 -2.95 -2.50 -7.15
CA VAL A 148 -2.30 -3.78 -6.89
C VAL A 148 -1.02 -3.54 -6.08
N VAL A 149 -0.68 -4.49 -5.23
CA VAL A 149 0.56 -4.46 -4.45
C VAL A 149 1.58 -5.35 -5.14
N VAL A 150 2.73 -4.79 -5.47
CA VAL A 150 3.84 -5.45 -6.17
C VAL A 150 5.15 -5.26 -5.41
N PRO A 151 6.19 -6.05 -5.68
CA PRO A 151 7.55 -5.76 -5.24
C PRO A 151 8.00 -4.36 -5.71
N ALA A 152 8.73 -3.65 -4.88
CA ALA A 152 9.15 -2.27 -5.19
C ALA A 152 10.01 -2.16 -6.47
N ALA A 153 10.73 -3.22 -6.81
CA ALA A 153 11.55 -3.30 -8.03
C ALA A 153 10.73 -3.23 -9.34
N GLU A 154 9.42 -3.54 -9.27
CA GLU A 154 8.54 -3.51 -10.43
C GLU A 154 7.79 -2.18 -10.61
N ARG A 155 8.03 -1.23 -9.71
CA ARG A 155 7.45 0.10 -9.80
C ARG A 155 8.13 0.90 -10.91
N GLN A 156 7.34 1.45 -11.82
CA GLN A 156 7.85 2.45 -12.76
C GLN A 156 7.81 3.85 -12.15
N PRO A 157 8.85 4.66 -12.30
CA PRO A 157 8.83 6.05 -11.88
C PRO A 157 7.73 6.79 -12.65
N ARG A 158 7.10 7.78 -11.99
CA ARG A 158 6.10 8.62 -12.64
C ARG A 158 6.78 9.37 -13.78
N SER A 159 6.27 9.24 -15.00
CA SER A 159 6.70 10.11 -16.11
C SER A 159 6.33 11.56 -15.78
N PRO A 160 7.22 12.52 -16.06
CA PRO A 160 6.97 13.94 -15.84
C PRO A 160 5.78 14.47 -16.67
#